data_c5023f334d9b901396c41c08a14c65ef
#
_entry.id   c5023f334d9b901396c41c08a14c65ef
#
_cell.length_a   1.000
_cell.length_b   1.000
_cell.length_c   1.000
_cell.angle_alpha   90.00
_cell.angle_beta   90.00
_cell.angle_gamma   90.00
#
_symmetry.space_group_name_H-M   'P 1'
#
loop_
_entity.id
_entity.type
_entity.pdbx_description
1 polymer ?
#
loop_
_entity_poly.entity_id
_entity_poly.type
_entity_poly.pdbx_seq_one_letter_code
_entity_poly.pdbx_strand_id
1 'polypeptide(L)'
;MSRYFSHGKFLLTGEYLVLKGALALALPLKLGQSFTVETVCTPSLQWNAYQPDGPWFSVTLNSENLEIINCDDQPKAEKLAQILKTVKRLNPAAFKEGLCFETHLDFNPNWGLGSSSTLIANLARWANVNPYELLKLTFGGSGYDIACATAEGPIYYQLSTSEPALRQALGPKAIEPVETLSPLVKPIDFQPSFAEHLFFIYQGQKQSSSKEIKAFLEKTNPLDLQKDIEAVSEISRAVPKCESLDEFGLLMQCHERIIARCIGQEPVQKRFPDFEGVLKSLGAWGGDFILAVTEWDEKQVKEYFKKKGLNVVFSYGEIVLNE
;
A
#
# COMPACT_ATOMS: atom_id res chain seq x y z
N MET A 1 11.45 18.16 19.22
CA MET A 1 10.45 17.93 18.17
C MET A 1 11.12 17.24 17.00
N SER A 2 10.66 16.06 16.61
CA SER A 2 11.11 15.32 15.43
C SER A 2 9.96 15.20 14.45
N ARG A 3 10.24 15.33 13.14
CA ARG A 3 9.23 15.25 12.08
C ARG A 3 9.62 14.19 11.06
N TYR A 4 8.61 13.45 10.60
CA TYR A 4 8.73 12.42 9.58
C TYR A 4 7.58 12.56 8.59
N PHE A 5 7.78 12.09 7.38
CA PHE A 5 6.75 12.00 6.37
C PHE A 5 6.89 10.66 5.66
N SER A 6 5.77 10.05 5.34
CA SER A 6 5.71 8.81 4.57
C SER A 6 4.65 8.93 3.48
N HIS A 7 5.03 8.52 2.27
CA HIS A 7 4.19 8.58 1.09
C HIS A 7 3.10 7.49 1.07
N GLY A 8 1.94 7.84 0.54
CA GLY A 8 0.93 6.87 0.13
C GLY A 8 1.41 6.03 -1.07
N LYS A 9 0.56 5.12 -1.54
CA LYS A 9 0.96 4.15 -2.57
C LYS A 9 -0.16 3.77 -3.53
N PHE A 10 0.22 3.46 -4.77
CA PHE A 10 -0.51 2.55 -5.63
C PHE A 10 0.35 1.33 -5.96
N LEU A 11 -0.28 0.19 -6.15
CA LEU A 11 0.31 -0.97 -6.80
C LEU A 11 -0.21 -1.00 -8.24
N LEU A 12 0.65 -0.63 -9.19
CA LEU A 12 0.26 -0.53 -10.59
C LEU A 12 0.15 -1.91 -11.24
N THR A 13 1.08 -2.81 -10.88
CA THR A 13 1.07 -4.21 -11.33
C THR A 13 1.48 -5.13 -10.17
N GLY A 14 1.05 -6.38 -10.22
CA GLY A 14 1.46 -7.41 -9.26
C GLY A 14 0.51 -7.65 -8.09
N GLU A 15 -0.71 -7.08 -8.10
CA GLU A 15 -1.70 -7.30 -7.05
C GLU A 15 -1.88 -8.78 -6.74
N TYR A 16 -1.98 -9.16 -5.49
CA TYR A 16 -2.06 -10.53 -4.97
C TYR A 16 -0.82 -11.40 -5.28
N LEU A 17 -0.35 -11.43 -6.55
CA LEU A 17 0.76 -12.28 -6.98
C LEU A 17 2.11 -11.83 -6.41
N VAL A 18 2.25 -10.57 -6.00
CA VAL A 18 3.43 -10.08 -5.25
C VAL A 18 3.67 -10.89 -3.98
N LEU A 19 2.61 -11.40 -3.32
CA LEU A 19 2.69 -12.29 -2.16
C LEU A 19 3.31 -13.66 -2.50
N LYS A 20 3.36 -14.00 -3.77
CA LYS A 20 3.92 -15.25 -4.31
C LYS A 20 5.22 -15.03 -5.09
N GLY A 21 5.80 -13.83 -4.99
CA GLY A 21 7.08 -13.49 -5.60
C GLY A 21 7.02 -12.92 -7.02
N ALA A 22 5.84 -12.53 -7.52
CA ALA A 22 5.77 -11.76 -8.76
C ALA A 22 6.50 -10.41 -8.59
N LEU A 23 7.19 -9.98 -9.66
CA LEU A 23 7.70 -8.62 -9.72
C LEU A 23 6.51 -7.66 -9.84
N ALA A 24 6.46 -6.69 -8.96
CA ALA A 24 5.45 -5.65 -8.92
C ALA A 24 6.04 -4.28 -9.29
N LEU A 25 5.23 -3.42 -9.89
CA LEU A 25 5.52 -2.01 -10.09
C LEU A 25 4.62 -1.21 -9.14
N ALA A 26 5.24 -0.45 -8.25
CA ALA A 26 4.55 0.34 -7.25
C ALA A 26 4.88 1.84 -7.41
N LEU A 27 3.88 2.67 -7.18
CA LEU A 27 3.95 4.12 -7.33
C LEU A 27 3.78 4.78 -5.95
N PRO A 28 4.81 5.44 -5.41
CA PRO A 28 4.63 6.32 -4.27
C PRO A 28 3.81 7.54 -4.68
N LEU A 29 3.08 8.10 -3.74
CA LEU A 29 2.16 9.20 -3.98
C LEU A 29 2.68 10.51 -3.37
N LYS A 30 2.29 11.64 -3.96
CA LYS A 30 2.52 12.96 -3.37
C LYS A 30 1.79 13.12 -2.04
N LEU A 31 0.61 12.50 -1.93
CA LEU A 31 -0.17 12.42 -0.71
C LEU A 31 0.45 11.40 0.25
N GLY A 32 0.45 11.72 1.54
CA GLY A 32 1.07 10.88 2.55
C GLY A 32 0.55 11.12 3.95
N GLN A 33 1.41 10.85 4.92
CA GLN A 33 1.15 11.09 6.33
C GLN A 33 2.35 11.75 6.99
N SER A 34 2.16 12.93 7.54
CA SER A 34 3.13 13.53 8.45
C SER A 34 3.01 12.94 9.85
N PHE A 35 4.12 12.90 10.55
CA PHE A 35 4.23 12.38 11.91
C PHE A 35 5.20 13.23 12.71
N THR A 36 4.72 13.78 13.81
CA THR A 36 5.51 14.63 14.71
C THR A 36 5.57 14.00 16.09
N VAL A 37 6.74 14.08 16.71
CA VAL A 37 6.96 13.60 18.08
C VAL A 37 7.59 14.69 18.91
N GLU A 38 6.99 14.98 20.06
CA GLU A 38 7.47 15.95 21.03
C GLU A 38 7.60 15.31 22.41
N THR A 39 8.61 15.75 23.19
CA THR A 39 8.68 15.42 24.61
C THR A 39 7.86 16.43 25.38
N VAL A 40 7.00 15.94 26.28
CA VAL A 40 6.13 16.75 27.13
C VAL A 40 6.39 16.43 28.60
N CYS A 41 6.07 17.38 29.50
CA CYS A 41 6.30 17.23 30.94
C CYS A 41 5.25 16.36 31.67
N THR A 42 4.36 15.68 30.94
CA THR A 42 3.32 14.82 31.52
C THR A 42 3.76 13.35 31.51
N PRO A 43 3.48 12.56 32.56
CA PRO A 43 3.84 11.14 32.62
C PRO A 43 2.86 10.28 31.78
N SER A 44 2.45 10.74 30.63
CA SER A 44 1.52 10.06 29.74
C SER A 44 1.99 10.18 28.30
N LEU A 45 1.55 9.23 27.47
CA LEU A 45 1.74 9.28 26.04
C LEU A 45 0.42 9.78 25.42
N GLN A 46 0.48 10.87 24.70
CA GLN A 46 -0.65 11.46 24.00
C GLN A 46 -0.54 11.19 22.50
N TRP A 47 -1.63 10.86 21.85
CA TRP A 47 -1.72 10.69 20.40
C TRP A 47 -2.92 11.45 19.85
N ASN A 48 -2.63 12.33 18.89
CA ASN A 48 -3.62 13.11 18.16
C ASN A 48 -3.50 12.81 16.66
N ALA A 49 -4.55 12.27 16.06
CA ALA A 49 -4.59 11.96 14.65
C ALA A 49 -5.57 12.87 13.92
N TYR A 50 -5.13 13.37 12.76
CA TYR A 50 -5.91 14.25 11.89
C TYR A 50 -6.02 13.67 10.49
N GLN A 51 -7.11 14.02 9.82
CA GLN A 51 -7.41 13.74 8.42
C GLN A 51 -7.81 15.05 7.72
N PRO A 52 -7.98 15.11 6.39
CA PRO A 52 -8.29 16.36 5.69
C PRO A 52 -9.50 17.12 6.25
N ASP A 53 -10.49 16.39 6.76
CA ASP A 53 -11.73 16.97 7.29
C ASP A 53 -11.63 17.38 8.79
N GLY A 54 -10.43 17.27 9.40
CA GLY A 54 -10.19 17.64 10.80
C GLY A 54 -9.73 16.48 11.69
N PRO A 55 -10.01 16.53 13.01
CA PRO A 55 -9.61 15.48 13.95
C PRO A 55 -10.17 14.12 13.54
N TRP A 56 -9.34 13.09 13.60
CA TRP A 56 -9.73 11.73 13.27
C TRP A 56 -9.96 10.86 14.52
N PHE A 57 -8.99 10.84 15.42
CA PHE A 57 -9.14 10.27 16.75
C PHE A 57 -8.01 10.72 17.68
N SER A 58 -8.26 10.61 18.98
CA SER A 58 -7.25 10.85 20.01
C SER A 58 -7.23 9.75 21.06
N VAL A 59 -6.07 9.54 21.67
CA VAL A 59 -5.92 8.62 22.80
C VAL A 59 -4.82 9.08 23.73
N THR A 60 -5.03 8.91 25.02
CA THR A 60 -4.03 9.05 26.08
C THR A 60 -3.72 7.68 26.65
N LEU A 61 -2.44 7.32 26.67
CA LEU A 61 -1.94 6.04 27.17
C LEU A 61 -1.03 6.25 28.37
N ASN A 62 -0.99 5.29 29.26
CA ASN A 62 0.02 5.22 30.31
C ASN A 62 1.40 4.99 29.67
N SER A 63 2.42 5.78 30.02
CA SER A 63 3.76 5.70 29.42
C SER A 63 4.52 4.41 29.73
N GLU A 64 4.22 3.74 30.85
CA GLU A 64 4.91 2.53 31.25
C GLU A 64 4.36 1.28 30.58
N ASN A 65 3.03 1.05 30.63
CA ASN A 65 2.40 -0.19 30.18
C ASN A 65 1.58 -0.03 28.89
N LEU A 66 1.44 1.21 28.38
CA LEU A 66 0.65 1.56 27.20
C LEU A 66 -0.84 1.14 27.29
N GLU A 67 -1.37 1.15 28.51
CA GLU A 67 -2.81 0.98 28.74
C GLU A 67 -3.55 2.28 28.40
N ILE A 68 -4.76 2.14 27.85
CA ILE A 68 -5.60 3.26 27.48
C ILE A 68 -6.15 3.91 28.75
N ILE A 69 -5.84 5.21 28.94
CA ILE A 69 -6.39 6.04 30.01
C ILE A 69 -7.67 6.71 29.54
N ASN A 70 -7.64 7.28 28.32
CA ASN A 70 -8.79 7.96 27.72
C ASN A 70 -8.68 7.88 26.18
N CYS A 71 -9.82 7.81 25.48
CA CYS A 71 -9.90 7.85 24.02
C CYS A 71 -11.29 8.27 23.56
N ASP A 72 -11.38 8.77 22.32
CA ASP A 72 -12.63 9.09 21.64
C ASP A 72 -13.09 7.98 20.67
N ASP A 73 -12.20 7.02 20.31
CA ASP A 73 -12.49 5.86 19.45
C ASP A 73 -11.77 4.62 19.99
N GLN A 74 -12.51 3.79 20.70
CA GLN A 74 -11.97 2.61 21.39
C GLN A 74 -11.29 1.60 20.43
N PRO A 75 -11.88 1.19 19.28
CA PRO A 75 -11.25 0.25 18.35
C PRO A 75 -9.92 0.77 17.77
N LYS A 76 -9.85 2.06 17.42
CA LYS A 76 -8.62 2.67 16.91
C LYS A 76 -7.56 2.77 18.01
N ALA A 77 -7.96 3.16 19.22
CA ALA A 77 -7.07 3.25 20.38
C ALA A 77 -6.45 1.89 20.74
N GLU A 78 -7.24 0.83 20.76
CA GLU A 78 -6.75 -0.55 21.02
C GLU A 78 -5.75 -1.00 19.94
N LYS A 79 -6.06 -0.76 18.67
CA LYS A 79 -5.15 -1.11 17.58
C LYS A 79 -3.84 -0.32 17.67
N LEU A 80 -3.90 0.98 17.94
CA LEU A 80 -2.72 1.81 18.13
C LEU A 80 -1.89 1.36 19.33
N ALA A 81 -2.52 1.11 20.50
CA ALA A 81 -1.85 0.61 21.69
C ALA A 81 -1.11 -0.72 21.41
N GLN A 82 -1.73 -1.62 20.64
CA GLN A 82 -1.08 -2.88 20.23
C GLN A 82 0.16 -2.63 19.36
N ILE A 83 0.10 -1.68 18.41
CA ILE A 83 1.23 -1.30 17.57
C ILE A 83 2.35 -0.71 18.43
N LEU A 84 2.04 0.25 19.30
CA LEU A 84 3.01 0.89 20.18
C LEU A 84 3.65 -0.09 21.18
N LYS A 85 2.90 -1.07 21.71
CA LYS A 85 3.45 -2.17 22.51
C LYS A 85 4.45 -3.00 21.70
N THR A 86 4.18 -3.22 20.42
CA THR A 86 5.10 -3.94 19.52
C THR A 86 6.37 -3.11 19.27
N VAL A 87 6.23 -1.81 18.99
CA VAL A 87 7.37 -0.89 18.84
C VAL A 87 8.22 -0.86 20.11
N LYS A 88 7.58 -0.73 21.28
CA LYS A 88 8.27 -0.71 22.59
C LYS A 88 9.03 -2.01 22.87
N ARG A 89 8.49 -3.16 22.46
CA ARG A 89 9.17 -4.46 22.57
C ARG A 89 10.40 -4.53 21.67
N LEU A 90 10.34 -3.97 20.45
CA LEU A 90 11.46 -3.95 19.49
C LEU A 90 12.55 -2.95 19.91
N ASN A 91 12.17 -1.77 20.41
CA ASN A 91 13.10 -0.78 20.94
C ASN A 91 12.52 -0.05 22.15
N PRO A 92 12.74 -0.57 23.37
CA PRO A 92 12.28 0.10 24.61
C PRO A 92 12.87 1.48 24.82
N ALA A 93 14.09 1.73 24.32
CA ALA A 93 14.80 3.01 24.50
C ALA A 93 14.16 4.19 23.75
N ALA A 94 13.29 3.92 22.77
CA ALA A 94 12.55 4.96 22.08
C ALA A 94 11.46 5.60 22.97
N PHE A 95 10.95 4.85 23.96
CA PHE A 95 9.88 5.33 24.83
C PHE A 95 10.47 5.99 26.09
N LYS A 96 10.44 7.31 26.09
CA LYS A 96 10.73 8.14 27.25
C LYS A 96 9.43 8.58 27.90
N GLU A 97 9.49 9.03 29.15
CA GLU A 97 8.33 9.65 29.80
C GLU A 97 7.89 10.91 29.03
N GLY A 98 6.60 11.13 28.94
CA GLY A 98 6.01 12.32 28.37
C GLY A 98 6.24 12.49 26.86
N LEU A 99 5.59 11.66 26.05
CA LEU A 99 5.57 11.78 24.59
C LEU A 99 4.22 12.28 24.09
N CYS A 100 4.24 13.25 23.19
CA CYS A 100 3.09 13.67 22.39
C CYS A 100 3.36 13.35 20.93
N PHE A 101 2.47 12.57 20.34
CA PHE A 101 2.49 12.21 18.93
C PHE A 101 1.37 12.92 18.19
N GLU A 102 1.66 13.39 17.01
CA GLU A 102 0.69 14.00 16.12
C GLU A 102 0.85 13.45 14.70
N THR A 103 -0.25 13.04 14.08
CA THR A 103 -0.29 12.55 12.70
C THR A 103 -1.29 13.32 11.87
N HIS A 104 -0.93 13.65 10.64
CA HIS A 104 -1.84 14.26 9.66
C HIS A 104 -1.79 13.46 8.37
N LEU A 105 -2.94 12.92 7.96
CA LEU A 105 -3.15 12.32 6.65
C LEU A 105 -3.52 13.41 5.64
N ASP A 106 -2.89 13.37 4.46
CA ASP A 106 -3.25 14.24 3.33
C ASP A 106 -4.44 13.69 2.52
N PHE A 107 -4.96 12.52 2.89
CA PHE A 107 -6.03 11.82 2.18
C PHE A 107 -7.02 11.17 3.16
N ASN A 108 -8.24 10.93 2.67
CA ASN A 108 -9.25 10.23 3.47
C ASN A 108 -8.77 8.80 3.79
N PRO A 109 -8.78 8.36 5.06
CA PRO A 109 -8.29 7.04 5.47
C PRO A 109 -9.04 5.86 4.84
N ASN A 110 -10.19 6.12 4.21
CA ASN A 110 -10.98 5.12 3.49
C ASN A 110 -10.57 4.94 2.02
N TRP A 111 -9.65 5.74 1.49
CA TRP A 111 -9.25 5.65 0.08
C TRP A 111 -8.32 4.47 -0.24
N GLY A 112 -7.82 3.73 0.75
CA GLY A 112 -6.93 2.60 0.49
C GLY A 112 -5.50 2.99 0.07
N LEU A 113 -5.12 4.26 0.22
CA LEU A 113 -3.81 4.79 -0.18
C LEU A 113 -2.67 4.47 0.79
N GLY A 114 -2.93 3.67 1.84
CA GLY A 114 -1.87 3.17 2.71
C GLY A 114 -1.72 3.89 4.05
N SER A 115 -2.81 4.38 4.67
CA SER A 115 -2.76 5.03 5.99
C SER A 115 -2.09 4.17 7.09
N SER A 116 -2.23 2.85 7.04
CA SER A 116 -1.56 1.94 7.99
C SER A 116 -0.06 1.82 7.72
N SER A 117 0.34 1.69 6.45
CA SER A 117 1.75 1.55 6.08
C SER A 117 2.54 2.83 6.29
N THR A 118 1.95 4.00 6.02
CA THR A 118 2.57 5.29 6.33
C THR A 118 2.79 5.46 7.83
N LEU A 119 1.82 5.03 8.66
CA LEU A 119 1.97 4.99 10.11
C LEU A 119 3.12 4.07 10.55
N ILE A 120 3.16 2.84 10.05
CA ILE A 120 4.22 1.86 10.38
C ILE A 120 5.60 2.38 9.97
N ALA A 121 5.73 2.96 8.76
CA ALA A 121 6.99 3.51 8.27
C ALA A 121 7.47 4.68 9.14
N ASN A 122 6.59 5.61 9.51
CA ASN A 122 6.89 6.73 10.38
C ASN A 122 7.30 6.27 11.79
N LEU A 123 6.55 5.35 12.39
CA LEU A 123 6.87 4.79 13.70
C LEU A 123 8.21 4.04 13.70
N ALA A 124 8.48 3.28 12.65
CA ALA A 124 9.72 2.53 12.53
C ALA A 124 10.94 3.47 12.43
N ARG A 125 10.83 4.55 11.65
CA ARG A 125 11.87 5.58 11.55
C ARG A 125 12.09 6.30 12.87
N TRP A 126 11.02 6.70 13.54
CA TRP A 126 11.09 7.34 14.85
C TRP A 126 11.75 6.45 15.90
N ALA A 127 11.29 5.21 15.99
CA ALA A 127 11.77 4.27 17.00
C ALA A 127 13.05 3.54 16.60
N ASN A 128 13.61 3.79 15.42
CA ASN A 128 14.77 3.09 14.86
C ASN A 128 14.62 1.55 14.92
N VAL A 129 13.52 1.05 14.36
CA VAL A 129 13.24 -0.38 14.23
C VAL A 129 13.04 -0.76 12.75
N ASN A 130 13.16 -2.05 12.43
CA ASN A 130 12.93 -2.53 11.07
C ASN A 130 11.43 -2.41 10.71
N PRO A 131 11.05 -1.63 9.66
CA PRO A 131 9.66 -1.40 9.31
C PRO A 131 8.96 -2.66 8.78
N TYR A 132 9.67 -3.56 8.12
CA TYR A 132 9.10 -4.83 7.62
C TYR A 132 8.83 -5.80 8.77
N GLU A 133 9.70 -5.84 9.79
CA GLU A 133 9.47 -6.60 11.01
C GLU A 133 8.26 -6.06 11.78
N LEU A 134 8.19 -4.74 11.95
CA LEU A 134 7.05 -4.10 12.61
C LEU A 134 5.74 -4.36 11.84
N LEU A 135 5.75 -4.26 10.50
CA LEU A 135 4.60 -4.60 9.65
C LEU A 135 4.17 -6.05 9.87
N LYS A 136 5.11 -6.99 9.80
CA LYS A 136 4.85 -8.44 9.98
C LYS A 136 4.19 -8.75 11.32
N LEU A 137 4.61 -8.07 12.39
CA LEU A 137 4.11 -8.27 13.75
C LEU A 137 2.77 -7.56 14.03
N THR A 138 2.31 -6.68 13.13
CA THR A 138 1.11 -5.83 13.36
C THR A 138 0.00 -6.03 12.35
N PHE A 139 0.26 -5.80 11.07
CA PHE A 139 -0.74 -5.86 9.98
C PHE A 139 -0.51 -7.02 9.02
N GLY A 140 0.75 -7.47 8.88
CA GLY A 140 1.15 -8.42 7.84
C GLY A 140 1.12 -7.79 6.45
N GLY A 141 1.10 -8.62 5.42
CA GLY A 141 1.09 -8.19 4.02
C GLY A 141 2.44 -8.39 3.33
N SER A 142 2.56 -7.93 2.08
CA SER A 142 3.78 -8.09 1.29
C SER A 142 4.86 -7.07 1.62
N GLY A 143 4.51 -5.88 2.12
CA GLY A 143 5.44 -4.82 2.47
C GLY A 143 5.82 -3.87 1.31
N TYR A 144 5.26 -4.02 0.10
CA TYR A 144 5.51 -3.06 -0.97
C TYR A 144 5.10 -1.63 -0.59
N ASP A 145 4.06 -1.51 0.20
CA ASP A 145 3.54 -0.26 0.74
C ASP A 145 4.52 0.41 1.72
N ILE A 146 5.28 -0.39 2.48
CA ILE A 146 6.40 0.12 3.29
C ILE A 146 7.55 0.63 2.39
N ALA A 147 7.84 -0.07 1.30
CA ALA A 147 8.84 0.38 0.35
C ALA A 147 8.44 1.72 -0.30
N CYS A 148 7.16 1.87 -0.72
CA CYS A 148 6.64 3.13 -1.25
C CYS A 148 6.68 4.28 -0.24
N ALA A 149 6.47 4.00 1.05
CA ALA A 149 6.38 5.02 2.08
C ALA A 149 7.63 5.91 2.19
N THR A 150 8.79 5.43 1.72
CA THR A 150 10.09 6.14 1.76
C THR A 150 10.75 6.28 0.40
N ALA A 151 10.08 5.86 -0.67
CA ALA A 151 10.60 6.00 -2.03
C ALA A 151 10.38 7.43 -2.56
N GLU A 152 11.33 7.92 -3.37
CA GLU A 152 11.30 9.23 -4.00
C GLU A 152 10.63 9.21 -5.39
N GLY A 153 10.33 8.01 -5.91
CA GLY A 153 9.67 7.78 -7.19
C GLY A 153 9.27 6.33 -7.37
N PRO A 154 8.78 5.94 -8.55
CA PRO A 154 8.33 4.58 -8.85
C PRO A 154 9.38 3.52 -8.55
N ILE A 155 8.94 2.36 -8.07
CA ILE A 155 9.81 1.26 -7.68
C ILE A 155 9.35 -0.08 -8.25
N TYR A 156 10.31 -0.93 -8.59
CA TYR A 156 10.08 -2.36 -8.61
C TYR A 156 10.15 -2.92 -7.21
N TYR A 157 9.23 -3.82 -6.92
CA TYR A 157 9.17 -4.54 -5.66
C TYR A 157 9.00 -6.04 -5.91
N GLN A 158 9.79 -6.87 -5.22
CA GLN A 158 9.64 -8.32 -5.28
C GLN A 158 9.98 -8.94 -3.92
N LEU A 159 9.11 -9.80 -3.41
CA LEU A 159 9.43 -10.60 -2.25
C LEU A 159 10.48 -11.65 -2.64
N SER A 160 11.55 -11.75 -1.86
CA SER A 160 12.48 -12.87 -1.97
C SER A 160 11.76 -14.12 -1.50
N THR A 161 11.35 -14.96 -2.43
CA THR A 161 10.87 -16.31 -2.12
C THR A 161 12.11 -17.18 -1.90
N SER A 162 12.47 -17.46 -0.64
CA SER A 162 13.36 -18.57 -0.36
C SER A 162 12.68 -19.85 -0.86
N GLU A 163 13.28 -20.47 -1.89
CA GLU A 163 12.68 -21.58 -2.65
C GLU A 163 12.14 -22.70 -1.74
N PRO A 164 10.87 -23.08 -1.86
CA PRO A 164 10.36 -24.34 -1.32
C PRO A 164 11.12 -25.56 -1.87
N ALA A 165 11.65 -25.46 -3.11
CA ALA A 165 12.44 -26.51 -3.76
C ALA A 165 13.76 -26.81 -3.04
N LEU A 166 14.44 -25.81 -2.47
CA LEU A 166 15.69 -26.02 -1.73
C LEU A 166 15.43 -26.72 -0.38
N ARG A 167 14.28 -26.45 0.26
CA ARG A 167 13.88 -27.14 1.50
C ARG A 167 13.54 -28.61 1.28
N GLN A 168 12.99 -28.97 0.12
CA GLN A 168 12.66 -30.34 -0.23
C GLN A 168 13.92 -31.17 -0.57
N ALA A 169 14.97 -30.52 -1.09
CA ALA A 169 16.24 -31.17 -1.45
C ALA A 169 17.19 -31.36 -0.26
N LEU A 170 17.13 -30.51 0.79
CA LEU A 170 18.10 -30.51 1.89
C LEU A 170 17.61 -31.23 3.17
N GLY A 171 16.36 -31.65 3.22
CA GLY A 171 15.79 -32.40 4.35
C GLY A 171 15.60 -31.58 5.65
N PRO A 172 14.90 -32.13 6.67
CA PRO A 172 14.42 -31.38 7.84
C PRO A 172 15.50 -30.99 8.88
N LYS A 173 16.77 -31.29 8.65
CA LYS A 173 17.86 -31.03 9.62
C LYS A 173 18.72 -29.80 9.36
N ALA A 174 18.53 -29.09 8.26
CA ALA A 174 19.25 -27.84 7.96
C ALA A 174 18.37 -26.61 8.28
N ILE A 175 17.98 -26.46 9.53
CA ILE A 175 17.28 -25.25 9.99
C ILE A 175 18.29 -24.40 10.77
N GLU A 176 19.12 -23.66 10.03
CA GLU A 176 19.66 -22.42 10.58
C GLU A 176 18.53 -21.36 10.56
N PRO A 177 18.57 -20.35 11.48
CA PRO A 177 17.56 -19.32 11.51
C PRO A 177 17.52 -18.67 10.14
N VAL A 178 16.34 -18.74 9.48
CA VAL A 178 16.12 -18.13 8.17
C VAL A 178 16.39 -16.64 8.34
N GLU A 179 17.50 -16.16 7.83
CA GLU A 179 17.70 -14.75 7.56
C GLU A 179 16.45 -14.28 6.85
N THR A 180 15.82 -13.24 7.39
CA THR A 180 14.63 -12.65 6.81
C THR A 180 15.11 -12.01 5.51
N LEU A 181 14.96 -12.71 4.39
CA LEU A 181 15.38 -12.22 3.08
C LEU A 181 14.66 -10.89 2.85
N SER A 182 15.42 -9.82 2.80
CA SER A 182 14.90 -8.50 2.54
C SER A 182 14.28 -8.48 1.15
N PRO A 183 13.13 -7.82 0.95
CA PRO A 183 12.56 -7.71 -0.38
C PRO A 183 13.51 -6.99 -1.33
N LEU A 184 13.46 -7.34 -2.62
CA LEU A 184 14.08 -6.54 -3.66
C LEU A 184 13.28 -5.25 -3.83
N VAL A 185 13.90 -4.12 -3.59
CA VAL A 185 13.34 -2.78 -3.85
C VAL A 185 14.31 -2.08 -4.81
N LYS A 186 13.86 -1.71 -5.99
CA LYS A 186 14.69 -1.04 -7.00
C LYS A 186 13.97 0.19 -7.54
N PRO A 187 14.49 1.41 -7.35
CA PRO A 187 13.99 2.60 -8.03
C PRO A 187 14.04 2.42 -9.56
N ILE A 188 13.03 2.96 -10.23
CA ILE A 188 12.94 2.97 -11.69
C ILE A 188 12.50 4.35 -12.17
N ASP A 189 12.94 4.70 -13.37
CA ASP A 189 12.39 5.83 -14.08
C ASP A 189 11.10 5.38 -14.79
N PHE A 190 9.98 5.99 -14.39
CA PHE A 190 8.68 5.77 -15.02
C PHE A 190 7.94 7.10 -15.11
N GLN A 191 8.23 7.85 -16.17
CA GLN A 191 7.59 9.10 -16.51
C GLN A 191 6.98 8.99 -17.92
N PRO A 192 5.82 8.31 -18.07
CA PRO A 192 5.27 8.03 -19.38
C PRO A 192 4.91 9.33 -20.10
N SER A 193 5.26 9.43 -21.40
CA SER A 193 4.95 10.58 -22.24
C SER A 193 3.45 10.83 -22.39
N PHE A 194 2.63 9.82 -22.09
CA PHE A 194 1.17 9.83 -22.11
C PHE A 194 0.57 9.97 -20.70
N ALA A 195 1.32 10.48 -19.72
CA ALA A 195 0.86 10.63 -18.33
C ALA A 195 -0.44 11.44 -18.19
N GLU A 196 -0.68 12.41 -19.07
CA GLU A 196 -1.91 13.22 -19.12
C GLU A 196 -3.17 12.43 -19.46
N HIS A 197 -3.02 11.21 -19.98
CA HIS A 197 -4.10 10.27 -20.33
C HIS A 197 -4.32 9.17 -19.27
N LEU A 198 -3.67 9.30 -18.10
CA LEU A 198 -3.77 8.37 -16.98
C LEU A 198 -4.50 9.00 -15.79
N PHE A 199 -5.60 8.39 -15.37
CA PHE A 199 -6.43 8.90 -14.28
C PHE A 199 -6.69 7.82 -13.24
N PHE A 200 -6.80 8.24 -11.98
CA PHE A 200 -7.06 7.36 -10.83
C PHE A 200 -8.41 7.74 -10.21
N ILE A 201 -9.37 6.83 -10.24
CA ILE A 201 -10.75 7.06 -9.82
C ILE A 201 -11.05 6.23 -8.56
N TYR A 202 -11.44 6.89 -7.47
CA TYR A 202 -11.87 6.21 -6.26
C TYR A 202 -13.27 5.63 -6.42
N GLN A 203 -13.44 4.34 -6.09
CA GLN A 203 -14.69 3.61 -6.30
C GLN A 203 -15.75 3.81 -5.19
N GLY A 204 -15.46 4.65 -4.19
CA GLY A 204 -16.42 5.00 -3.13
C GLY A 204 -16.56 3.98 -2.00
N GLN A 205 -15.85 2.86 -2.07
CA GLN A 205 -15.92 1.80 -1.06
C GLN A 205 -14.52 1.34 -0.68
N LYS A 206 -14.23 1.27 0.63
CA LYS A 206 -13.00 0.67 1.13
C LYS A 206 -13.17 -0.84 1.22
N GLN A 207 -12.30 -1.59 0.57
CA GLN A 207 -12.21 -3.03 0.73
C GLN A 207 -11.17 -3.41 1.79
N SER A 208 -11.42 -4.54 2.44
CA SER A 208 -10.46 -5.09 3.40
C SER A 208 -9.43 -5.95 2.69
N SER A 209 -8.29 -5.35 2.31
CA SER A 209 -7.18 -6.07 1.67
C SER A 209 -6.79 -7.36 2.43
N SER A 210 -6.84 -7.35 3.75
CA SER A 210 -6.49 -8.54 4.56
C SER A 210 -7.47 -9.71 4.37
N LYS A 211 -8.78 -9.45 4.22
CA LYS A 211 -9.77 -10.51 3.97
C LYS A 211 -9.61 -11.09 2.57
N GLU A 212 -9.38 -10.25 1.57
CA GLU A 212 -9.20 -10.68 0.18
C GLU A 212 -7.88 -11.43 -0.02
N ILE A 213 -6.79 -10.95 0.58
CA ILE A 213 -5.50 -11.65 0.61
C ILE A 213 -5.67 -13.05 1.23
N LYS A 214 -6.37 -13.16 2.36
CA LYS A 214 -6.62 -14.45 3.01
C LYS A 214 -7.40 -15.39 2.08
N ALA A 215 -8.48 -14.92 1.48
CA ALA A 215 -9.28 -15.69 0.53
C ALA A 215 -8.47 -16.14 -0.69
N PHE A 216 -7.61 -15.29 -1.23
CA PHE A 216 -6.70 -15.62 -2.31
C PHE A 216 -5.71 -16.73 -1.91
N LEU A 217 -5.05 -16.59 -0.74
CA LEU A 217 -4.06 -17.55 -0.26
C LEU A 217 -4.66 -18.92 0.04
N GLU A 218 -5.92 -18.98 0.49
CA GLU A 218 -6.63 -20.24 0.78
C GLU A 218 -7.10 -20.96 -0.49
N LYS A 219 -7.39 -20.24 -1.58
CA LYS A 219 -7.98 -20.80 -2.82
C LYS A 219 -6.97 -21.23 -3.86
N THR A 220 -5.72 -20.76 -3.78
CA THR A 220 -4.75 -20.90 -4.87
C THR A 220 -3.66 -21.93 -4.56
N ASN A 221 -3.49 -22.91 -5.47
CA ASN A 221 -2.34 -23.79 -5.45
C ASN A 221 -1.12 -23.05 -6.05
N PRO A 222 0.03 -22.99 -5.35
CA PRO A 222 1.23 -22.31 -5.86
C PRO A 222 1.71 -22.80 -7.23
N LEU A 223 1.54 -24.07 -7.54
CA LEU A 223 1.97 -24.64 -8.84
C LEU A 223 1.15 -24.11 -10.01
N ASP A 224 -0.14 -23.79 -9.78
CA ASP A 224 -1.03 -23.28 -10.84
C ASP A 224 -0.76 -21.79 -11.11
N LEU A 225 -0.10 -21.07 -10.19
CA LEU A 225 0.19 -19.66 -10.30
C LEU A 225 1.51 -19.32 -10.98
N GLN A 226 2.40 -20.29 -11.20
CA GLN A 226 3.75 -20.01 -11.70
C GLN A 226 3.74 -19.26 -13.05
N LYS A 227 2.90 -19.67 -13.97
CA LYS A 227 2.75 -19.00 -15.28
C LYS A 227 2.19 -17.58 -15.14
N ASP A 228 1.26 -17.37 -14.19
CA ASP A 228 0.66 -16.08 -13.94
C ASP A 228 1.65 -15.13 -13.26
N ILE A 229 2.47 -15.65 -12.33
CA ILE A 229 3.58 -14.91 -11.70
C ILE A 229 4.59 -14.44 -12.75
N GLU A 230 4.99 -15.33 -13.66
CA GLU A 230 5.91 -14.99 -14.74
C GLU A 230 5.30 -13.97 -15.70
N ALA A 231 4.05 -14.18 -16.14
CA ALA A 231 3.36 -13.26 -17.05
C ALA A 231 3.19 -11.85 -16.44
N VAL A 232 2.77 -11.76 -15.17
CA VAL A 232 2.64 -10.48 -14.47
C VAL A 232 4.00 -9.82 -14.27
N SER A 233 5.05 -10.60 -13.98
CA SER A 233 6.42 -10.06 -13.85
C SER A 233 6.95 -9.51 -15.18
N GLU A 234 6.64 -10.15 -16.31
CA GLU A 234 6.99 -9.63 -17.65
C GLU A 234 6.22 -8.34 -17.96
N ILE A 235 4.93 -8.28 -17.64
CA ILE A 235 4.14 -7.05 -17.78
C ILE A 235 4.77 -5.93 -16.93
N SER A 236 5.13 -6.20 -15.69
CA SER A 236 5.78 -5.22 -14.81
C SER A 236 7.10 -4.68 -15.39
N ARG A 237 7.88 -5.53 -16.07
CA ARG A 237 9.13 -5.12 -16.77
C ARG A 237 8.89 -4.35 -18.06
N ALA A 238 7.78 -4.62 -18.75
CA ALA A 238 7.44 -3.99 -20.00
C ALA A 238 6.85 -2.57 -19.80
N VAL A 239 6.04 -2.38 -18.75
CA VAL A 239 5.32 -1.13 -18.48
C VAL A 239 6.20 0.12 -18.53
N PRO A 240 7.38 0.20 -17.89
CA PRO A 240 8.22 1.41 -17.96
C PRO A 240 8.89 1.64 -19.33
N LYS A 241 8.73 0.70 -20.25
CA LYS A 241 9.30 0.79 -21.60
C LYS A 241 8.27 1.13 -22.66
N CYS A 242 6.99 1.28 -22.27
CA CYS A 242 5.92 1.66 -23.19
C CYS A 242 6.16 3.07 -23.74
N GLU A 243 6.08 3.20 -25.04
CA GLU A 243 6.24 4.46 -25.75
C GLU A 243 4.88 5.08 -26.17
N SER A 244 3.80 4.28 -26.08
CA SER A 244 2.45 4.73 -26.47
C SER A 244 1.38 4.37 -25.46
N LEU A 245 0.29 5.14 -25.47
CA LEU A 245 -0.90 4.90 -24.64
C LEU A 245 -1.54 3.54 -24.95
N ASP A 246 -1.59 3.17 -26.23
CA ASP A 246 -2.18 1.90 -26.68
C ASP A 246 -1.41 0.70 -26.16
N GLU A 247 -0.08 0.72 -26.24
CA GLU A 247 0.77 -0.35 -25.73
C GLU A 247 0.59 -0.51 -24.21
N PHE A 248 0.62 0.61 -23.48
CA PHE A 248 0.37 0.62 -22.05
C PHE A 248 -1.03 0.11 -21.71
N GLY A 249 -2.05 0.55 -22.43
CA GLY A 249 -3.43 0.10 -22.26
C GLY A 249 -3.58 -1.42 -22.46
N LEU A 250 -2.95 -1.98 -23.49
CA LEU A 250 -2.94 -3.43 -23.73
C LEU A 250 -2.29 -4.20 -22.58
N LEU A 251 -1.16 -3.74 -22.05
CA LEU A 251 -0.51 -4.36 -20.89
C LEU A 251 -1.39 -4.31 -19.64
N MET A 252 -2.05 -3.18 -19.38
CA MET A 252 -2.98 -3.02 -18.27
C MET A 252 -4.19 -3.96 -18.41
N GLN A 253 -4.73 -4.09 -19.61
CA GLN A 253 -5.85 -5.00 -19.88
C GLN A 253 -5.44 -6.47 -19.72
N CYS A 254 -4.25 -6.86 -20.19
CA CYS A 254 -3.71 -8.21 -19.99
C CYS A 254 -3.51 -8.52 -18.51
N HIS A 255 -2.91 -7.59 -17.76
CA HIS A 255 -2.73 -7.70 -16.33
C HIS A 255 -4.07 -7.89 -15.60
N GLU A 256 -5.06 -7.02 -15.87
CA GLU A 256 -6.39 -7.08 -15.28
C GLU A 256 -7.04 -8.45 -15.48
N ARG A 257 -6.95 -9.02 -16.70
CA ARG A 257 -7.50 -10.36 -17.01
C ARG A 257 -6.81 -11.48 -16.23
N ILE A 258 -5.49 -11.40 -16.06
CA ILE A 258 -4.74 -12.40 -15.29
C ILE A 258 -5.18 -12.35 -13.82
N ILE A 259 -5.20 -11.18 -13.20
CA ILE A 259 -5.60 -11.03 -11.80
C ILE A 259 -7.06 -11.43 -11.60
N ALA A 260 -7.98 -10.98 -12.48
CA ALA A 260 -9.40 -11.35 -12.46
C ALA A 260 -9.59 -12.87 -12.36
N ARG A 261 -8.88 -13.63 -13.23
CA ARG A 261 -8.87 -15.08 -13.22
C ARG A 261 -8.32 -15.65 -11.91
N CYS A 262 -7.19 -15.14 -11.42
CA CYS A 262 -6.55 -15.63 -10.21
C CYS A 262 -7.43 -15.48 -8.96
N ILE A 263 -8.22 -14.41 -8.88
CA ILE A 263 -9.08 -14.15 -7.71
C ILE A 263 -10.54 -14.53 -7.92
N GLY A 264 -10.91 -14.95 -9.15
CA GLY A 264 -12.28 -15.36 -9.50
C GLY A 264 -13.26 -14.18 -9.53
N GLN A 265 -12.80 -13.00 -9.96
CA GLN A 265 -13.63 -11.80 -10.10
C GLN A 265 -13.69 -11.34 -11.55
N GLU A 266 -14.69 -10.52 -11.88
CA GLU A 266 -14.84 -9.92 -13.20
C GLU A 266 -13.95 -8.69 -13.34
N PRO A 267 -13.30 -8.45 -14.52
CA PRO A 267 -12.60 -7.21 -14.82
C PRO A 267 -13.49 -5.99 -14.65
N VAL A 268 -12.93 -4.91 -14.11
CA VAL A 268 -13.68 -3.67 -13.81
C VAL A 268 -14.29 -3.03 -15.06
N GLN A 269 -13.71 -3.24 -16.24
CA GLN A 269 -14.24 -2.78 -17.52
C GLN A 269 -15.72 -3.20 -17.76
N LYS A 270 -16.13 -4.37 -17.25
CA LYS A 270 -17.50 -4.84 -17.38
C LYS A 270 -18.53 -3.99 -16.66
N ARG A 271 -18.13 -3.24 -15.65
CA ARG A 271 -19.00 -2.29 -14.94
C ARG A 271 -19.20 -0.98 -15.70
N PHE A 272 -18.33 -0.70 -16.66
CA PHE A 272 -18.30 0.53 -17.44
C PHE A 272 -18.13 0.20 -18.95
N PRO A 273 -19.12 -0.48 -19.55
CA PRO A 273 -18.99 -0.98 -20.93
C PRO A 273 -18.97 0.15 -21.97
N ASP A 274 -19.43 1.33 -21.59
CA ASP A 274 -19.53 2.54 -22.39
C ASP A 274 -18.31 3.49 -22.21
N PHE A 275 -17.29 3.06 -21.45
CA PHE A 275 -16.05 3.85 -21.30
C PHE A 275 -15.11 3.64 -22.49
N GLU A 276 -14.71 4.73 -23.12
CA GLU A 276 -13.76 4.71 -24.24
C GLU A 276 -12.30 4.71 -23.72
N GLY A 277 -11.73 3.51 -23.62
CA GLY A 277 -10.38 3.28 -23.11
C GLY A 277 -10.29 1.98 -22.30
N VAL A 278 -9.22 1.86 -21.53
CA VAL A 278 -8.95 0.70 -20.68
C VAL A 278 -9.12 1.09 -19.21
N LEU A 279 -9.80 0.24 -18.47
CA LEU A 279 -9.94 0.34 -17.02
C LEU A 279 -9.24 -0.83 -16.33
N LYS A 280 -8.52 -0.53 -15.26
CA LYS A 280 -7.81 -1.51 -14.45
C LYS A 280 -8.06 -1.26 -12.97
N SER A 281 -8.39 -2.32 -12.23
CA SER A 281 -8.50 -2.28 -10.78
C SER A 281 -7.13 -2.06 -10.12
N LEU A 282 -7.08 -1.28 -9.05
CA LEU A 282 -5.88 -1.05 -8.24
C LEU A 282 -6.17 -1.38 -6.78
N GLY A 283 -5.20 -2.01 -6.11
CA GLY A 283 -5.32 -2.38 -4.70
C GLY A 283 -6.28 -3.54 -4.44
N ALA A 284 -7.14 -3.42 -3.43
CA ALA A 284 -8.18 -4.40 -3.15
C ALA A 284 -9.33 -4.26 -4.16
N TRP A 285 -9.58 -5.32 -4.90
CA TRP A 285 -10.55 -5.31 -6.00
C TRP A 285 -11.98 -5.06 -5.51
N GLY A 286 -12.70 -4.27 -6.30
CA GLY A 286 -14.10 -3.92 -6.04
C GLY A 286 -14.31 -2.71 -5.12
N GLY A 287 -13.25 -2.03 -4.68
CA GLY A 287 -13.44 -0.94 -3.72
C GLY A 287 -12.46 0.23 -3.75
N ASP A 288 -11.17 0.00 -3.91
CA ASP A 288 -10.21 1.10 -3.77
C ASP A 288 -10.21 2.03 -5.01
N PHE A 289 -9.28 1.89 -5.92
CA PHE A 289 -9.16 2.75 -7.11
C PHE A 289 -9.28 1.97 -8.41
N ILE A 290 -9.61 2.69 -9.47
CA ILE A 290 -9.51 2.27 -10.88
C ILE A 290 -8.47 3.16 -11.54
N LEU A 291 -7.56 2.58 -12.31
CA LEU A 291 -6.78 3.28 -13.31
C LEU A 291 -7.60 3.35 -14.60
N ALA A 292 -7.78 4.54 -15.13
CA ALA A 292 -8.32 4.78 -16.47
C ALA A 292 -7.20 5.21 -17.42
N VAL A 293 -7.14 4.57 -18.57
CA VAL A 293 -6.22 4.82 -19.68
C VAL A 293 -7.06 5.21 -20.88
N THR A 294 -7.03 6.47 -21.32
CA THR A 294 -7.97 7.00 -22.31
C THR A 294 -7.42 8.24 -23.03
N GLU A 295 -7.83 8.44 -24.27
CA GLU A 295 -7.59 9.69 -25.02
C GLU A 295 -8.46 10.86 -24.54
N TRP A 296 -9.45 10.61 -23.70
CA TRP A 296 -10.28 11.68 -23.14
C TRP A 296 -9.45 12.63 -22.28
N ASP A 297 -9.83 13.91 -22.30
CA ASP A 297 -9.28 14.89 -21.40
C ASP A 297 -9.82 14.72 -19.94
N GLU A 298 -9.17 15.38 -19.01
CA GLU A 298 -9.53 15.30 -17.59
C GLU A 298 -10.99 15.67 -17.32
N LYS A 299 -11.53 16.67 -18.05
CA LYS A 299 -12.91 17.12 -17.89
C LYS A 299 -13.89 16.02 -18.32
N GLN A 300 -13.64 15.39 -19.46
CA GLN A 300 -14.47 14.29 -19.97
C GLN A 300 -14.46 13.10 -19.01
N VAL A 301 -13.29 12.74 -18.47
CA VAL A 301 -13.15 11.66 -17.48
C VAL A 301 -13.92 12.00 -16.19
N LYS A 302 -13.73 13.20 -15.65
CA LYS A 302 -14.44 13.65 -14.44
C LYS A 302 -15.96 13.69 -14.65
N GLU A 303 -16.45 14.16 -15.79
CA GLU A 303 -17.88 14.20 -16.11
C GLU A 303 -18.48 12.80 -16.27
N TYR A 304 -17.75 11.88 -16.92
CA TYR A 304 -18.18 10.50 -17.10
C TYR A 304 -18.35 9.78 -15.75
N PHE A 305 -17.31 9.78 -14.92
CA PHE A 305 -17.35 9.08 -13.63
C PHE A 305 -18.29 9.76 -12.63
N LYS A 306 -18.45 11.08 -12.69
CA LYS A 306 -19.46 11.80 -11.89
C LYS A 306 -20.88 11.32 -12.18
N LYS A 307 -21.23 11.08 -13.44
CA LYS A 307 -22.54 10.50 -13.84
C LYS A 307 -22.75 9.08 -13.29
N LYS A 308 -21.66 8.37 -12.99
CA LYS A 308 -21.69 7.04 -12.35
C LYS A 308 -21.58 7.11 -10.81
N GLY A 309 -21.61 8.32 -10.22
CA GLY A 309 -21.53 8.54 -8.77
C GLY A 309 -20.10 8.54 -8.18
N LEU A 310 -19.06 8.51 -9.03
CA LEU A 310 -17.66 8.49 -8.63
C LEU A 310 -17.07 9.89 -8.80
N ASN A 311 -16.89 10.62 -7.68
CA ASN A 311 -16.56 12.05 -7.73
C ASN A 311 -15.08 12.35 -7.48
N VAL A 312 -14.29 11.37 -7.00
CA VAL A 312 -12.86 11.54 -6.69
C VAL A 312 -12.05 10.99 -7.84
N VAL A 313 -11.44 11.87 -8.60
CA VAL A 313 -10.61 11.57 -9.78
C VAL A 313 -9.35 12.40 -9.68
N PHE A 314 -8.21 11.76 -9.82
CA PHE A 314 -6.88 12.37 -9.89
C PHE A 314 -6.25 12.08 -11.23
N SER A 315 -5.56 13.04 -11.82
CA SER A 315 -4.63 12.78 -12.92
C SER A 315 -3.33 12.16 -12.38
N TYR A 316 -2.55 11.53 -13.24
CA TYR A 316 -1.24 10.98 -12.89
C TYR A 316 -0.33 12.03 -12.24
N GLY A 317 -0.25 13.21 -12.87
CA GLY A 317 0.59 14.31 -12.40
C GLY A 317 0.14 14.90 -11.05
N GLU A 318 -1.15 14.83 -10.71
CA GLU A 318 -1.65 15.30 -9.41
C GLU A 318 -1.23 14.39 -8.25
N ILE A 319 -1.20 13.07 -8.47
CA ILE A 319 -1.14 12.13 -7.35
C ILE A 319 0.16 11.32 -7.29
N VAL A 320 0.80 10.98 -8.41
CA VAL A 320 2.01 10.16 -8.43
C VAL A 320 3.25 11.01 -8.13
N LEU A 321 4.10 10.53 -7.22
CA LEU A 321 5.39 11.14 -6.92
C LEU A 321 6.41 10.70 -7.98
N ASN A 322 6.94 11.65 -8.71
CA ASN A 322 8.06 11.51 -9.66
C ASN A 322 9.02 12.67 -9.39
N GLU A 323 10.12 12.43 -8.73
CA GLU A 323 11.23 13.39 -8.58
C GLU A 323 12.42 13.00 -9.45
#